data_b8adc41c9b9b9ded9bfe2b2e631397ce
#
_entry.id   b8adc41c9b9b9ded9bfe2b2e631397ce
#
_cell.length_a   1.000
_cell.length_b   1.000
_cell.length_c   1.000
_cell.angle_alpha   90.00
_cell.angle_beta   90.00
_cell.angle_gamma   90.00
#
_symmetry.space_group_name_H-M   'P 1'
#
loop_
_entity.id
_entity.type
_entity.pdbx_description
1 polymer ?
#
loop_
_entity_poly.entity_id
_entity_poly.type
_entity_poly.pdbx_seq_one_letter_code
_entity_poly.pdbx_strand_id
1 'polypeptide(L)'
;MSTKARLIWMAAILLVLSNFVWLKPMLTMRTDQPKATWLWHTSQIVDQSDSLINFLDKKNVSTLYLQVNADIPDDAYQQFIKQASEQNIEVHALDGAPHWATDQYSVQSFFRWIEKYQAVSEKNEQFAGIHLDIEPYILPTWDSSLQNTIESYQQNIRFAAGESALLGLHFGIDIPFWFDTTFYTTSMGEGVLSEWLIDQSDSINVMAYRNKANGRNGMISLAQSEIDYASAAGKKARVAIETSKSSEGDYLSFFGKNNAYMEKQLWEVEQSFNHSEEFNGIAVHSLESWMKRK
;
A
#
# COMPACT_ATOMS: atom_id res chain seq x y z
N MET A 1 20.44 32.19 52.03
CA MET A 1 21.02 31.36 50.96
C MET A 1 21.89 32.28 50.10
N SER A 2 23.16 31.93 49.91
CA SER A 2 24.12 32.75 49.19
C SER A 2 23.84 32.70 47.67
N THR A 3 24.18 33.80 46.97
CA THR A 3 24.01 33.93 45.51
C THR A 3 24.64 32.77 44.72
N LYS A 4 25.69 32.15 45.25
CA LYS A 4 26.33 30.97 44.68
C LYS A 4 25.42 29.70 44.70
N ALA A 5 24.61 29.53 45.76
CA ALA A 5 23.69 28.40 45.87
C ALA A 5 22.54 28.53 44.86
N ARG A 6 22.05 29.72 44.57
CA ARG A 6 20.98 29.96 43.55
C ARG A 6 21.47 29.72 42.13
N LEU A 7 22.72 30.03 41.80
CA LEU A 7 23.32 29.75 40.49
C LEU A 7 23.53 28.28 40.24
N ILE A 8 23.89 27.49 41.26
CA ILE A 8 24.06 26.05 41.15
C ILE A 8 22.70 25.35 40.89
N TRP A 9 21.64 25.79 41.56
CA TRP A 9 20.30 25.25 41.34
C TRP A 9 19.73 25.57 39.95
N MET A 10 19.96 26.81 39.43
CA MET A 10 19.58 27.18 38.10
C MET A 10 20.34 26.40 37.02
N ALA A 11 21.62 26.16 37.20
CA ALA A 11 22.40 25.35 36.27
C ALA A 11 21.98 23.85 36.27
N ALA A 12 21.61 23.29 37.44
CA ALA A 12 21.12 21.92 37.57
C ALA A 12 19.72 21.77 36.89
N ILE A 13 18.83 22.75 37.02
CA ILE A 13 17.52 22.73 36.38
C ILE A 13 17.65 22.87 34.84
N LEU A 14 18.55 23.71 34.34
CA LEU A 14 18.83 23.83 32.91
C LEU A 14 19.43 22.55 32.31
N LEU A 15 20.31 21.84 33.04
CA LEU A 15 20.87 20.54 32.62
C LEU A 15 19.82 19.42 32.59
N VAL A 16 18.87 19.41 33.54
CA VAL A 16 17.77 18.43 33.55
C VAL A 16 16.78 18.73 32.42
N LEU A 17 16.47 19.99 32.14
CA LEU A 17 15.59 20.38 31.04
C LEU A 17 16.23 20.13 29.65
N SER A 18 17.56 20.34 29.51
CA SER A 18 18.25 20.05 28.25
C SER A 18 18.30 18.54 27.95
N ASN A 19 18.45 17.70 28.96
CA ASN A 19 18.40 16.24 28.77
C ASN A 19 16.97 15.73 28.45
N PHE A 20 15.91 16.41 28.92
CA PHE A 20 14.54 16.05 28.61
C PHE A 20 14.15 16.42 27.17
N VAL A 21 14.71 17.48 26.59
CA VAL A 21 14.48 17.89 25.21
C VAL A 21 15.14 16.95 24.20
N TRP A 22 16.26 16.32 24.54
CA TRP A 22 16.96 15.36 23.67
C TRP A 22 16.44 13.93 23.77
N LEU A 23 15.72 13.58 24.85
CA LEU A 23 15.13 12.25 25.01
C LEU A 23 13.75 12.09 24.34
N LYS A 24 13.05 13.18 24.04
CA LYS A 24 11.76 13.14 23.35
C LYS A 24 11.80 12.57 21.92
N PRO A 25 12.81 12.83 21.07
CA PRO A 25 12.83 12.27 19.73
C PRO A 25 13.10 10.76 19.70
N MET A 26 13.72 10.19 20.70
CA MET A 26 14.06 8.76 20.71
C MET A 26 12.90 7.84 21.13
N LEU A 27 11.86 8.38 21.75
CA LEU A 27 10.70 7.61 22.25
C LEU A 27 9.50 7.56 21.28
N THR A 28 9.58 8.25 20.14
CA THR A 28 8.45 8.37 19.19
C THR A 28 8.82 8.11 17.73
N MET A 29 9.82 7.26 17.45
CA MET A 29 10.04 6.75 16.08
C MET A 29 9.07 5.60 15.78
N ARG A 30 7.80 5.74 16.13
CA ARG A 30 6.75 4.83 15.70
C ARG A 30 5.98 5.51 14.59
N THR A 31 5.78 4.81 13.50
CA THR A 31 4.88 5.24 12.44
C THR A 31 3.47 5.30 13.01
N ASP A 32 2.87 6.49 13.04
CA ASP A 32 1.51 6.69 13.55
C ASP A 32 0.45 6.57 12.43
N GLN A 33 0.89 6.60 11.16
CA GLN A 33 0.01 6.44 10.03
C GLN A 33 -0.49 5.00 9.91
N PRO A 34 -1.77 4.80 9.54
CA PRO A 34 -2.32 3.48 9.28
C PRO A 34 -1.61 2.83 8.08
N LYS A 35 -1.45 1.52 8.12
CA LYS A 35 -0.76 0.75 7.08
C LYS A 35 -1.73 -0.04 6.23
N ALA A 36 -1.27 -0.43 5.03
CA ALA A 36 -1.92 -1.45 4.22
C ALA A 36 -0.99 -2.66 4.05
N THR A 37 -1.56 -3.80 3.67
CA THR A 37 -0.77 -5.00 3.35
C THR A 37 -1.55 -5.94 2.43
N TRP A 38 -0.85 -6.81 1.70
CA TRP A 38 -1.42 -7.82 0.82
C TRP A 38 -1.40 -9.19 1.50
N LEU A 39 -2.49 -9.93 1.38
CA LEU A 39 -2.59 -11.35 1.73
C LEU A 39 -2.85 -12.15 0.45
N TRP A 40 -1.81 -12.82 -0.04
CA TRP A 40 -1.85 -13.60 -1.28
C TRP A 40 -2.33 -15.05 -1.07
N HIS A 41 -2.05 -15.64 0.08
CA HIS A 41 -2.47 -17.00 0.41
C HIS A 41 -3.83 -17.00 1.10
N THR A 42 -4.88 -16.86 0.32
CA THR A 42 -6.27 -16.71 0.79
C THR A 42 -6.73 -17.83 1.74
N SER A 43 -6.23 -19.06 1.55
CA SER A 43 -6.56 -20.17 2.46
C SER A 43 -6.25 -19.90 3.94
N GLN A 44 -5.36 -18.95 4.24
CA GLN A 44 -5.04 -18.58 5.62
C GLN A 44 -6.21 -17.92 6.36
N ILE A 45 -7.20 -17.34 5.67
CA ILE A 45 -8.40 -16.81 6.34
C ILE A 45 -9.25 -17.91 6.97
N VAL A 46 -9.15 -19.16 6.46
CA VAL A 46 -9.85 -20.32 6.99
C VAL A 46 -9.17 -20.83 8.27
N ASP A 47 -7.85 -21.00 8.22
CA ASP A 47 -7.12 -21.73 9.26
C ASP A 47 -6.46 -20.83 10.30
N GLN A 48 -6.24 -19.53 9.99
CA GLN A 48 -5.42 -18.61 10.78
C GLN A 48 -6.08 -17.26 11.03
N SER A 49 -7.40 -17.12 10.85
CA SER A 49 -8.14 -15.86 10.93
C SER A 49 -7.77 -15.02 12.15
N ASP A 50 -7.88 -15.58 13.35
CA ASP A 50 -7.58 -14.86 14.60
C ASP A 50 -6.13 -14.36 14.67
N SER A 51 -5.18 -15.16 14.17
CA SER A 51 -3.75 -14.78 14.15
C SER A 51 -3.50 -13.63 13.17
N LEU A 52 -4.15 -13.66 12.01
CA LEU A 52 -4.06 -12.58 11.00
C LEU A 52 -4.66 -11.29 11.57
N ILE A 53 -5.88 -11.32 12.08
CA ILE A 53 -6.57 -10.15 12.64
C ILE A 53 -5.77 -9.53 13.79
N ASN A 54 -5.30 -10.34 14.74
CA ASN A 54 -4.47 -9.87 15.86
C ASN A 54 -3.15 -9.22 15.38
N PHE A 55 -2.55 -9.75 14.32
CA PHE A 55 -1.33 -9.16 13.77
C PHE A 55 -1.62 -7.83 13.07
N LEU A 56 -2.68 -7.77 12.26
CA LEU A 56 -3.09 -6.56 11.55
C LEU A 56 -3.40 -5.41 12.53
N ASP A 57 -4.20 -5.67 13.56
CA ASP A 57 -4.49 -4.68 14.61
C ASP A 57 -3.22 -4.22 15.32
N LYS A 58 -2.38 -5.16 15.79
CA LYS A 58 -1.11 -4.84 16.45
C LYS A 58 -0.17 -3.98 15.59
N LYS A 59 -0.25 -4.11 14.26
CA LYS A 59 0.58 -3.37 13.29
C LYS A 59 -0.05 -2.07 12.81
N ASN A 60 -1.22 -1.70 13.33
CA ASN A 60 -2.01 -0.53 12.90
C ASN A 60 -2.31 -0.60 11.38
N VAL A 61 -2.74 -1.78 10.91
CA VAL A 61 -3.21 -1.94 9.54
C VAL A 61 -4.66 -1.50 9.46
N SER A 62 -4.98 -0.58 8.56
CA SER A 62 -6.34 -0.14 8.28
C SER A 62 -6.91 -0.74 7.00
N THR A 63 -6.06 -1.25 6.10
CA THR A 63 -6.49 -1.78 4.82
C THR A 63 -5.75 -3.10 4.51
N LEU A 64 -6.51 -4.15 4.28
CA LEU A 64 -6.00 -5.44 3.83
C LEU A 64 -6.43 -5.69 2.38
N TYR A 65 -5.47 -5.90 1.50
CA TYR A 65 -5.71 -6.39 0.14
C TYR A 65 -5.72 -7.93 0.19
N LEU A 66 -6.91 -8.53 0.10
CA LEU A 66 -7.11 -9.97 0.22
C LEU A 66 -7.34 -10.59 -1.15
N GLN A 67 -6.41 -11.45 -1.60
CA GLN A 67 -6.55 -12.13 -2.89
C GLN A 67 -7.85 -12.94 -2.94
N VAL A 68 -8.58 -12.78 -4.03
CA VAL A 68 -9.77 -13.58 -4.30
C VAL A 68 -9.38 -14.92 -4.90
N ASN A 69 -9.86 -15.98 -4.27
CA ASN A 69 -9.71 -17.36 -4.76
C ASN A 69 -11.09 -18.03 -4.73
N ALA A 70 -11.63 -18.34 -5.90
CA ALA A 70 -12.95 -18.94 -6.05
C ALA A 70 -13.10 -20.34 -5.42
N ASP A 71 -12.00 -21.00 -5.06
CA ASP A 71 -12.00 -22.28 -4.35
C ASP A 71 -12.25 -22.13 -2.84
N ILE A 72 -12.18 -20.92 -2.31
CA ILE A 72 -12.49 -20.61 -0.91
C ILE A 72 -13.99 -20.29 -0.81
N PRO A 73 -14.73 -20.93 0.12
CA PRO A 73 -16.16 -20.68 0.29
C PRO A 73 -16.48 -19.24 0.71
N ASP A 74 -17.61 -18.71 0.25
CA ASP A 74 -18.05 -17.33 0.55
C ASP A 74 -18.18 -17.08 2.05
N ASP A 75 -18.63 -18.06 2.83
CA ASP A 75 -18.78 -17.95 4.28
C ASP A 75 -17.45 -17.74 5.01
N ALA A 76 -16.34 -18.26 4.48
CA ALA A 76 -15.01 -18.00 5.04
C ALA A 76 -14.59 -16.53 4.85
N TYR A 77 -14.87 -15.94 3.69
CA TYR A 77 -14.67 -14.51 3.46
C TYR A 77 -15.58 -13.68 4.38
N GLN A 78 -16.87 -14.03 4.46
CA GLN A 78 -17.86 -13.33 5.29
C GLN A 78 -17.42 -13.26 6.75
N GLN A 79 -17.01 -14.40 7.32
CA GLN A 79 -16.53 -14.46 8.69
C GLN A 79 -15.26 -13.64 8.92
N PHE A 80 -14.30 -13.75 8.01
CA PHE A 80 -13.03 -13.04 8.11
C PHE A 80 -13.21 -11.53 7.97
N ILE A 81 -13.99 -11.06 6.97
CA ILE A 81 -14.25 -9.63 6.73
C ILE A 81 -15.01 -9.04 7.91
N LYS A 82 -15.98 -9.76 8.50
CA LYS A 82 -16.68 -9.34 9.70
C LYS A 82 -15.73 -9.12 10.87
N GLN A 83 -14.82 -10.08 11.14
CA GLN A 83 -13.81 -9.94 12.19
C GLN A 83 -12.88 -8.76 11.93
N ALA A 84 -12.45 -8.55 10.68
CA ALA A 84 -11.63 -7.41 10.29
C ALA A 84 -12.37 -6.08 10.52
N SER A 85 -13.63 -6.00 10.12
CA SER A 85 -14.51 -4.84 10.31
C SER A 85 -14.68 -4.45 11.78
N GLU A 86 -14.80 -5.43 12.68
CA GLU A 86 -14.86 -5.22 14.14
C GLU A 86 -13.58 -4.57 14.71
N GLN A 87 -12.45 -4.68 13.99
CA GLN A 87 -11.17 -4.02 14.32
C GLN A 87 -10.93 -2.76 13.47
N ASN A 88 -11.93 -2.25 12.75
CA ASN A 88 -11.81 -1.12 11.82
C ASN A 88 -10.79 -1.35 10.70
N ILE A 89 -10.66 -2.58 10.24
CA ILE A 89 -9.82 -2.96 9.11
C ILE A 89 -10.72 -3.13 7.88
N GLU A 90 -10.51 -2.32 6.86
CA GLU A 90 -11.15 -2.46 5.57
C GLU A 90 -10.49 -3.58 4.77
N VAL A 91 -11.29 -4.47 4.21
CA VAL A 91 -10.80 -5.54 3.33
C VAL A 91 -11.18 -5.21 1.90
N HIS A 92 -10.18 -5.06 1.04
CA HIS A 92 -10.35 -4.87 -0.39
C HIS A 92 -10.11 -6.19 -1.13
N ALA A 93 -10.96 -6.51 -2.08
CA ALA A 93 -10.78 -7.68 -2.94
C ALA A 93 -9.58 -7.42 -3.86
N LEU A 94 -8.55 -8.24 -3.72
CA LEU A 94 -7.32 -8.18 -4.48
C LEU A 94 -7.32 -9.24 -5.56
N ASP A 95 -6.94 -8.87 -6.77
CA ASP A 95 -6.45 -9.80 -7.78
C ASP A 95 -5.61 -9.04 -8.81
N GLY A 96 -5.01 -9.78 -9.73
CA GLY A 96 -4.18 -9.24 -10.78
C GLY A 96 -3.11 -10.23 -11.21
N ALA A 97 -2.79 -10.17 -12.48
CA ALA A 97 -1.67 -10.89 -13.05
C ALA A 97 -1.23 -10.14 -14.31
N PRO A 98 0.02 -10.31 -14.80
CA PRO A 98 0.51 -9.57 -15.97
C PRO A 98 -0.41 -9.67 -17.19
N HIS A 99 -0.97 -10.86 -17.47
CA HIS A 99 -1.85 -11.08 -18.63
C HIS A 99 -3.18 -10.31 -18.56
N TRP A 100 -3.63 -9.89 -17.36
CA TRP A 100 -4.83 -9.07 -17.20
C TRP A 100 -4.71 -7.71 -17.90
N ALA A 101 -3.50 -7.26 -18.17
CA ALA A 101 -3.30 -6.05 -18.97
C ALA A 101 -3.89 -6.17 -20.38
N THR A 102 -3.93 -7.38 -20.95
CA THR A 102 -4.42 -7.62 -22.32
C THR A 102 -5.60 -8.59 -22.40
N ASP A 103 -5.98 -9.21 -21.28
CA ASP A 103 -7.09 -10.15 -21.16
C ASP A 103 -8.28 -9.54 -20.40
N GLN A 104 -9.20 -8.96 -21.13
CA GLN A 104 -10.42 -8.39 -20.56
C GLN A 104 -11.33 -9.44 -19.90
N TYR A 105 -11.28 -10.70 -20.34
CA TYR A 105 -12.12 -11.76 -19.78
C TYR A 105 -11.78 -12.04 -18.31
N SER A 106 -10.52 -12.04 -17.96
CA SER A 106 -10.07 -12.23 -16.56
C SER A 106 -10.61 -11.12 -15.67
N VAL A 107 -10.48 -9.86 -16.09
CA VAL A 107 -11.01 -8.71 -15.33
C VAL A 107 -12.53 -8.81 -15.17
N GLN A 108 -13.27 -9.11 -16.25
CA GLN A 108 -14.72 -9.29 -16.20
C GLN A 108 -15.15 -10.46 -15.30
N SER A 109 -14.37 -11.54 -15.28
CA SER A 109 -14.68 -12.72 -14.46
C SER A 109 -14.52 -12.41 -12.98
N PHE A 110 -13.49 -11.66 -12.61
CA PHE A 110 -13.30 -11.16 -11.26
C PHE A 110 -14.48 -10.29 -10.80
N PHE A 111 -14.89 -9.30 -11.59
CA PHE A 111 -16.01 -8.42 -11.23
C PHE A 111 -17.34 -9.18 -11.13
N ARG A 112 -17.59 -10.18 -11.98
CA ARG A 112 -18.79 -11.04 -11.84
C ARG A 112 -18.80 -11.84 -10.53
N TRP A 113 -17.63 -12.27 -10.05
CA TRP A 113 -17.53 -12.93 -8.75
C TRP A 113 -17.81 -11.95 -7.62
N ILE A 114 -17.18 -10.76 -7.66
CA ILE A 114 -17.39 -9.70 -6.67
C ILE A 114 -18.88 -9.31 -6.57
N GLU A 115 -19.53 -9.06 -7.70
CA GLU A 115 -20.96 -8.70 -7.75
C GLU A 115 -21.82 -9.74 -7.03
N LYS A 116 -21.59 -11.02 -7.32
CA LYS A 116 -22.33 -12.13 -6.66
C LYS A 116 -22.05 -12.19 -5.16
N TYR A 117 -20.80 -12.07 -4.77
CA TYR A 117 -20.40 -12.10 -3.37
C TYR A 117 -21.04 -10.95 -2.57
N GLN A 118 -20.93 -9.72 -3.08
CA GLN A 118 -21.51 -8.54 -2.44
C GLN A 118 -23.04 -8.65 -2.30
N ALA A 119 -23.72 -9.24 -3.28
CA ALA A 119 -25.17 -9.39 -3.27
C ALA A 119 -25.71 -10.36 -2.20
N VAL A 120 -24.89 -11.31 -1.73
CA VAL A 120 -25.32 -12.32 -0.74
C VAL A 120 -24.73 -12.08 0.65
N SER A 121 -23.82 -11.11 0.80
CA SER A 121 -23.12 -10.80 2.04
C SER A 121 -23.80 -9.66 2.80
N GLU A 122 -23.83 -9.74 4.14
CA GLU A 122 -24.27 -8.64 4.98
C GLU A 122 -23.30 -7.46 4.90
N LYS A 123 -23.74 -6.25 5.27
CA LYS A 123 -22.95 -5.01 5.10
C LYS A 123 -21.55 -5.05 5.73
N ASN A 124 -21.43 -5.68 6.88
CA ASN A 124 -20.16 -5.84 7.61
C ASN A 124 -19.34 -7.06 7.17
N GLU A 125 -19.81 -7.78 6.16
CA GLU A 125 -19.18 -8.95 5.54
C GLU A 125 -18.74 -8.65 4.09
N GLN A 126 -19.09 -7.46 3.58
CA GLN A 126 -18.77 -7.03 2.23
C GLN A 126 -17.34 -6.49 2.13
N PHE A 127 -16.71 -6.71 0.97
CA PHE A 127 -15.50 -5.98 0.64
C PHE A 127 -15.78 -4.47 0.61
N ALA A 128 -14.86 -3.68 1.16
CA ALA A 128 -14.93 -2.22 1.16
C ALA A 128 -14.42 -1.62 -0.16
N GLY A 129 -13.62 -2.37 -0.90
CA GLY A 129 -13.02 -1.91 -2.15
C GLY A 129 -12.48 -3.03 -3.03
N ILE A 130 -11.97 -2.62 -4.16
CA ILE A 130 -11.23 -3.43 -5.14
C ILE A 130 -9.79 -2.92 -5.16
N HIS A 131 -8.85 -3.84 -5.28
CA HIS A 131 -7.44 -3.51 -5.48
C HIS A 131 -6.84 -4.38 -6.58
N LEU A 132 -6.28 -3.78 -7.62
CA LEU A 132 -5.68 -4.52 -8.73
C LEU A 132 -4.16 -4.35 -8.76
N ASP A 133 -3.47 -5.49 -8.80
CA ASP A 133 -2.02 -5.57 -9.00
C ASP A 133 -1.72 -6.16 -10.38
N ILE A 134 -1.79 -5.31 -11.41
CA ILE A 134 -1.57 -5.70 -12.81
C ILE A 134 -0.24 -5.11 -13.29
N GLU A 135 0.69 -5.99 -13.62
CA GLU A 135 2.06 -5.63 -14.00
C GLU A 135 2.32 -5.85 -15.50
N PRO A 136 1.84 -4.96 -16.40
CA PRO A 136 1.93 -5.14 -17.86
C PRO A 136 3.36 -5.24 -18.38
N TYR A 137 4.32 -4.67 -17.65
CA TYR A 137 5.73 -4.64 -18.01
C TYR A 137 6.43 -6.01 -17.93
N ILE A 138 5.79 -7.02 -17.32
CA ILE A 138 6.26 -8.42 -17.34
C ILE A 138 5.91 -9.11 -18.67
N LEU A 139 4.94 -8.59 -19.43
CA LEU A 139 4.56 -9.17 -20.72
C LEU A 139 5.63 -8.94 -21.79
N PRO A 140 5.93 -9.93 -22.64
CA PRO A 140 6.82 -9.73 -23.80
C PRO A 140 6.34 -8.64 -24.76
N THR A 141 5.04 -8.36 -24.79
CA THR A 141 4.44 -7.30 -25.60
C THR A 141 4.76 -5.90 -25.10
N TRP A 142 5.19 -5.75 -23.84
CA TRP A 142 5.66 -4.47 -23.32
C TRP A 142 6.87 -3.95 -24.10
N ASP A 143 7.82 -4.80 -24.41
CA ASP A 143 9.01 -4.43 -25.20
C ASP A 143 8.74 -4.35 -26.70
N SER A 144 7.90 -5.26 -27.22
CA SER A 144 7.70 -5.40 -28.68
C SER A 144 6.55 -4.54 -29.24
N SER A 145 5.60 -4.12 -28.42
CA SER A 145 4.38 -3.39 -28.81
C SER A 145 3.84 -2.52 -27.67
N LEU A 146 4.69 -1.66 -27.11
CA LEU A 146 4.41 -0.86 -25.91
C LEU A 146 3.04 -0.17 -25.94
N GLN A 147 2.80 0.63 -27.00
CA GLN A 147 1.58 1.45 -27.06
C GLN A 147 0.30 0.60 -27.11
N ASN A 148 0.31 -0.53 -27.83
CA ASN A 148 -0.84 -1.44 -27.86
C ASN A 148 -1.05 -2.14 -26.52
N THR A 149 0.03 -2.49 -25.81
CA THR A 149 -0.04 -3.08 -24.48
C THR A 149 -0.61 -2.07 -23.49
N ILE A 150 -0.14 -0.82 -23.53
CA ILE A 150 -0.66 0.27 -22.69
C ILE A 150 -2.13 0.52 -23.00
N GLU A 151 -2.52 0.57 -24.28
CA GLU A 151 -3.92 0.82 -24.66
C GLU A 151 -4.86 -0.27 -24.12
N SER A 152 -4.49 -1.53 -24.27
CA SER A 152 -5.26 -2.65 -23.72
C SER A 152 -5.35 -2.57 -22.18
N TYR A 153 -4.22 -2.26 -21.52
CA TYR A 153 -4.19 -2.07 -20.08
C TYR A 153 -5.11 -0.92 -19.63
N GLN A 154 -5.03 0.22 -20.31
CA GLN A 154 -5.91 1.37 -20.05
C GLN A 154 -7.40 1.00 -20.21
N GLN A 155 -7.76 0.21 -21.22
CA GLN A 155 -9.14 -0.26 -21.43
C GLN A 155 -9.63 -1.09 -20.23
N ASN A 156 -8.78 -1.99 -19.74
CA ASN A 156 -9.12 -2.86 -18.62
C ASN A 156 -9.18 -2.11 -17.28
N ILE A 157 -8.28 -1.16 -17.03
CA ILE A 157 -8.33 -0.30 -15.84
C ILE A 157 -9.59 0.58 -15.86
N ARG A 158 -9.92 1.18 -17.01
CA ARG A 158 -11.16 1.99 -17.13
C ARG A 158 -12.42 1.16 -16.94
N PHE A 159 -12.45 -0.08 -17.44
CA PHE A 159 -13.53 -1.02 -17.17
C PHE A 159 -13.64 -1.30 -15.66
N ALA A 160 -12.51 -1.63 -15.00
CA ALA A 160 -12.47 -1.92 -13.57
C ALA A 160 -12.93 -0.73 -12.72
N ALA A 161 -12.49 0.49 -13.05
CA ALA A 161 -12.94 1.71 -12.38
C ALA A 161 -14.46 1.92 -12.51
N GLY A 162 -15.01 1.68 -13.72
CA GLY A 162 -16.46 1.77 -13.99
C GLY A 162 -17.28 0.76 -13.18
N GLU A 163 -16.86 -0.51 -13.16
CA GLU A 163 -17.53 -1.57 -12.38
C GLU A 163 -17.43 -1.31 -10.87
N SER A 164 -16.27 -0.86 -10.38
CA SER A 164 -16.12 -0.50 -8.97
C SER A 164 -17.08 0.63 -8.57
N ALA A 165 -17.21 1.65 -9.40
CA ALA A 165 -18.13 2.76 -9.17
C ALA A 165 -19.61 2.29 -9.19
N LEU A 166 -20.00 1.38 -10.10
CA LEU A 166 -21.34 0.80 -10.16
C LEU A 166 -21.67 -0.01 -8.89
N LEU A 167 -20.69 -0.71 -8.33
CA LEU A 167 -20.83 -1.46 -7.09
C LEU A 167 -20.70 -0.59 -5.82
N GLY A 168 -20.34 0.70 -5.97
CA GLY A 168 -20.09 1.60 -4.84
C GLY A 168 -18.85 1.22 -4.01
N LEU A 169 -17.85 0.60 -4.66
CA LEU A 169 -16.61 0.14 -4.05
C LEU A 169 -15.45 1.08 -4.35
N HIS A 170 -14.58 1.27 -3.36
CA HIS A 170 -13.30 1.97 -3.55
C HIS A 170 -12.43 1.23 -4.56
N PHE A 171 -11.78 1.94 -5.49
CA PHE A 171 -10.90 1.37 -6.49
C PHE A 171 -9.46 1.79 -6.29
N GLY A 172 -8.59 0.84 -5.96
CA GLY A 172 -7.14 1.03 -5.79
C GLY A 172 -6.33 0.19 -6.76
N ILE A 173 -5.10 0.63 -7.05
CA ILE A 173 -4.16 -0.08 -7.92
C ILE A 173 -2.73 0.02 -7.40
N ASP A 174 -1.92 -0.98 -7.74
CA ASP A 174 -0.46 -0.92 -7.59
C ASP A 174 0.19 -0.41 -8.86
N ILE A 175 1.17 0.50 -8.72
CA ILE A 175 1.95 1.02 -9.86
C ILE A 175 3.44 1.04 -9.52
N PRO A 176 4.34 0.69 -10.46
CA PRO A 176 5.77 0.85 -10.24
C PRO A 176 6.16 2.32 -10.32
N PHE A 177 7.12 2.75 -9.50
CA PHE A 177 7.58 4.14 -9.42
C PHE A 177 8.07 4.73 -10.74
N TRP A 178 8.49 3.91 -11.68
CA TRP A 178 9.05 4.37 -12.96
C TRP A 178 7.99 4.60 -14.06
N PHE A 179 6.70 4.42 -13.75
CA PHE A 179 5.64 4.83 -14.67
C PHE A 179 5.53 6.35 -14.83
N ASP A 180 6.15 7.14 -13.95
CA ASP A 180 6.31 8.60 -14.09
C ASP A 180 7.15 9.01 -15.30
N THR A 181 7.96 8.10 -15.86
CA THR A 181 8.75 8.30 -17.08
C THR A 181 8.26 7.50 -18.27
N THR A 182 7.12 6.79 -18.12
CA THR A 182 6.51 6.02 -19.19
C THR A 182 5.46 6.86 -19.92
N PHE A 183 5.74 7.23 -21.17
CA PHE A 183 4.82 8.00 -22.00
C PHE A 183 3.95 7.09 -22.85
N TYR A 184 2.67 7.49 -23.01
CA TYR A 184 1.74 6.81 -23.88
C TYR A 184 1.16 7.75 -24.93
N THR A 185 0.79 7.16 -26.09
CA THR A 185 -0.03 7.79 -27.15
C THR A 185 -0.97 6.69 -27.65
N THR A 186 -2.22 6.73 -27.22
CA THR A 186 -3.23 5.70 -27.48
C THR A 186 -4.57 6.36 -27.87
N SER A 187 -5.61 5.58 -28.12
CA SER A 187 -6.96 6.11 -28.33
C SER A 187 -7.53 6.85 -27.10
N MET A 188 -6.89 6.71 -25.93
CA MET A 188 -7.25 7.40 -24.68
C MET A 188 -6.52 8.74 -24.49
N GLY A 189 -5.73 9.18 -25.47
CA GLY A 189 -4.96 10.41 -25.44
C GLY A 189 -3.46 10.18 -25.41
N GLU A 190 -2.72 11.19 -24.95
CA GLU A 190 -1.28 11.15 -24.75
C GLU A 190 -0.91 11.74 -23.39
N GLY A 191 0.15 11.21 -22.76
CA GLY A 191 0.58 11.68 -21.44
C GLY A 191 1.53 10.73 -20.74
N VAL A 192 1.64 10.88 -19.43
CA VAL A 192 2.42 10.04 -18.52
C VAL A 192 1.51 8.94 -17.97
N LEU A 193 1.99 7.69 -17.98
CA LEU A 193 1.16 6.55 -17.62
C LEU A 193 0.75 6.55 -16.15
N SER A 194 1.66 6.92 -15.23
CA SER A 194 1.31 7.02 -13.80
C SER A 194 0.21 8.05 -13.54
N GLU A 195 0.28 9.22 -14.18
CA GLU A 195 -0.73 10.27 -14.02
C GLU A 195 -2.12 9.79 -14.48
N TRP A 196 -2.17 9.15 -15.66
CA TRP A 196 -3.42 8.59 -16.17
C TRP A 196 -4.00 7.53 -15.23
N LEU A 197 -3.17 6.64 -14.69
CA LEU A 197 -3.59 5.59 -13.75
C LEU A 197 -4.12 6.17 -12.43
N ILE A 198 -3.47 7.21 -11.92
CA ILE A 198 -3.92 7.94 -10.73
C ILE A 198 -5.29 8.56 -10.97
N ASP A 199 -5.52 9.18 -12.12
CA ASP A 199 -6.80 9.79 -12.45
C ASP A 199 -7.95 8.76 -12.54
N GLN A 200 -7.66 7.51 -12.94
CA GLN A 200 -8.67 6.45 -13.03
C GLN A 200 -8.98 5.77 -11.69
N SER A 201 -8.17 5.95 -10.66
CA SER A 201 -8.30 5.26 -9.36
C SER A 201 -8.71 6.20 -8.24
N ASP A 202 -9.15 5.66 -7.11
CA ASP A 202 -9.37 6.40 -5.85
C ASP A 202 -8.08 6.40 -5.00
N SER A 203 -7.27 5.35 -5.14
CA SER A 203 -5.98 5.25 -4.46
C SER A 203 -4.95 4.47 -5.26
N ILE A 204 -3.67 4.76 -4.98
CA ILE A 204 -2.54 4.02 -5.52
C ILE A 204 -1.59 3.57 -4.41
N ASN A 205 -0.90 2.45 -4.64
CA ASN A 205 0.35 2.14 -3.93
C ASN A 205 1.50 2.22 -4.93
N VAL A 206 2.48 3.05 -4.62
CA VAL A 206 3.68 3.20 -5.44
C VAL A 206 4.70 2.14 -5.02
N MET A 207 5.00 1.19 -5.88
CA MET A 207 5.99 0.14 -5.63
C MET A 207 7.42 0.70 -5.63
N ALA A 208 7.76 1.46 -4.59
CA ALA A 208 9.09 2.04 -4.39
C ALA A 208 9.99 1.08 -3.59
N TYR A 209 10.05 -0.18 -4.02
CA TYR A 209 10.72 -1.27 -3.31
C TYR A 209 12.21 -0.99 -3.09
N ARG A 210 12.51 -0.39 -1.93
CA ARG A 210 13.86 -0.11 -1.43
C ARG A 210 13.86 -0.29 0.09
N ASN A 211 15.03 -0.56 0.65
CA ASN A 211 15.20 -0.65 2.11
C ASN A 211 15.84 0.60 2.73
N LYS A 212 15.83 1.72 2.01
CA LYS A 212 16.30 3.03 2.47
C LYS A 212 15.31 4.11 2.11
N ALA A 213 15.00 5.00 3.04
CA ALA A 213 14.15 6.16 2.80
C ALA A 213 14.83 7.19 1.90
N ASN A 214 16.03 7.60 2.28
CA ASN A 214 16.74 8.73 1.69
C ASN A 214 17.74 8.33 0.59
N GLY A 215 18.12 9.33 -0.22
CA GLY A 215 19.09 9.21 -1.30
C GLY A 215 18.43 9.17 -2.68
N ARG A 216 19.21 9.37 -3.74
CA ARG A 216 18.70 9.43 -5.13
C ARG A 216 17.94 8.17 -5.58
N ASN A 217 18.21 7.04 -4.95
CA ASN A 217 17.52 5.76 -5.20
C ASN A 217 16.86 5.24 -3.90
N GLY A 218 16.38 6.14 -3.05
CA GLY A 218 15.61 5.83 -1.85
C GLY A 218 14.11 5.92 -2.10
N MET A 219 13.30 5.36 -1.23
CA MET A 219 11.84 5.32 -1.35
C MET A 219 11.22 6.69 -1.57
N ILE A 220 11.69 7.71 -0.84
CA ILE A 220 11.18 9.09 -0.95
C ILE A 220 11.39 9.62 -2.38
N SER A 221 12.62 9.53 -2.89
CA SER A 221 12.93 10.05 -4.22
C SER A 221 12.24 9.30 -5.35
N LEU A 222 11.95 8.01 -5.15
CA LEU A 222 11.29 7.18 -6.16
C LEU A 222 9.77 7.37 -6.21
N ALA A 223 9.15 7.73 -5.09
CA ALA A 223 7.69 7.88 -5.03
C ALA A 223 7.24 9.35 -5.11
N GLN A 224 8.18 10.31 -5.19
CA GLN A 224 7.86 11.73 -5.06
C GLN A 224 6.88 12.20 -6.14
N SER A 225 7.12 11.84 -7.41
CA SER A 225 6.31 12.29 -8.54
C SER A 225 4.85 11.83 -8.41
N GLU A 226 4.64 10.56 -8.09
CA GLU A 226 3.30 9.98 -7.95
C GLU A 226 2.57 10.53 -6.72
N ILE A 227 3.26 10.69 -5.59
CA ILE A 227 2.67 11.28 -4.37
C ILE A 227 2.25 12.73 -4.62
N ASP A 228 3.10 13.52 -5.28
CA ASP A 228 2.79 14.92 -5.59
C ASP A 228 1.61 15.03 -6.56
N TYR A 229 1.59 14.21 -7.62
CA TYR A 229 0.48 14.18 -8.57
C TYR A 229 -0.82 13.72 -7.90
N ALA A 230 -0.80 12.63 -7.15
CA ALA A 230 -1.95 12.13 -6.41
C ALA A 230 -2.51 13.19 -5.46
N SER A 231 -1.63 13.89 -4.73
CA SER A 231 -2.01 14.99 -3.86
C SER A 231 -2.71 16.13 -4.61
N ALA A 232 -2.19 16.52 -5.77
CA ALA A 232 -2.79 17.55 -6.60
C ALA A 232 -4.14 17.12 -7.19
N ALA A 233 -4.31 15.82 -7.48
CA ALA A 233 -5.54 15.22 -7.99
C ALA A 233 -6.58 14.86 -6.91
N GLY A 234 -6.25 15.02 -5.62
CA GLY A 234 -7.11 14.62 -4.50
C GLY A 234 -7.28 13.10 -4.37
N LYS A 235 -6.25 12.32 -4.76
CA LYS A 235 -6.24 10.87 -4.74
C LYS A 235 -5.32 10.34 -3.64
N LYS A 236 -5.74 9.30 -2.93
CA LYS A 236 -4.92 8.71 -1.87
C LYS A 236 -3.72 7.95 -2.44
N ALA A 237 -2.56 8.10 -1.81
CA ALA A 237 -1.35 7.40 -2.23
C ALA A 237 -0.57 6.83 -1.04
N ARG A 238 0.01 5.65 -1.22
CA ARG A 238 0.91 4.98 -0.27
C ARG A 238 2.25 4.67 -0.92
N VAL A 239 3.29 4.62 -0.12
CA VAL A 239 4.57 4.04 -0.53
C VAL A 239 4.57 2.55 -0.18
N ALA A 240 4.73 1.70 -1.19
CA ALA A 240 4.82 0.26 -1.01
C ALA A 240 6.27 -0.19 -0.77
N ILE A 241 6.44 -1.13 0.15
CA ILE A 241 7.74 -1.71 0.52
C ILE A 241 7.68 -3.24 0.48
N GLU A 242 8.86 -3.88 0.30
CA GLU A 242 8.99 -5.34 0.25
C GLU A 242 9.66 -5.88 1.51
N THR A 243 9.14 -7.00 2.05
CA THR A 243 9.69 -7.68 3.24
C THR A 243 10.15 -9.12 2.98
N SER A 244 9.80 -9.72 1.84
CA SER A 244 10.32 -11.02 1.42
C SER A 244 11.71 -10.90 0.78
N LYS A 245 12.40 -12.03 0.62
CA LYS A 245 13.71 -12.06 -0.03
C LYS A 245 13.55 -11.78 -1.53
N SER A 246 14.21 -10.73 -2.02
CA SER A 246 14.27 -10.43 -3.45
C SER A 246 15.40 -11.22 -4.13
N SER A 247 15.13 -11.75 -5.33
CA SER A 247 16.13 -12.35 -6.21
C SER A 247 16.92 -11.30 -7.01
N GLU A 248 16.40 -10.07 -7.11
CA GLU A 248 16.98 -8.99 -7.92
C GLU A 248 17.97 -8.12 -7.14
N GLY A 249 17.99 -8.22 -5.82
CA GLY A 249 18.96 -7.55 -4.97
C GLY A 249 18.48 -7.25 -3.56
N ASP A 250 19.40 -7.33 -2.60
CA ASP A 250 19.11 -7.12 -1.17
C ASP A 250 18.66 -5.68 -0.84
N TYR A 251 18.92 -4.72 -1.74
CA TYR A 251 18.53 -3.31 -1.54
C TYR A 251 17.04 -3.05 -1.81
N LEU A 252 16.36 -3.98 -2.46
CA LEU A 252 14.93 -3.87 -2.79
C LEU A 252 14.02 -4.22 -1.62
N SER A 253 14.53 -4.94 -0.62
CA SER A 253 13.70 -5.50 0.44
C SER A 253 14.28 -5.24 1.82
N PHE A 254 13.38 -5.24 2.80
CA PHE A 254 13.76 -5.27 4.22
C PHE A 254 14.08 -6.69 4.73
N PHE A 255 14.11 -7.70 3.86
CA PHE A 255 14.54 -9.04 4.24
C PHE A 255 15.95 -9.00 4.87
N GLY A 256 16.13 -9.67 6.01
CA GLY A 256 17.40 -9.66 6.75
C GLY A 256 17.74 -8.38 7.50
N LYS A 257 16.91 -7.33 7.40
CA LYS A 257 17.03 -6.13 8.24
C LYS A 257 16.21 -6.33 9.51
N ASN A 258 16.66 -5.81 10.65
CA ASN A 258 15.89 -5.87 11.89
C ASN A 258 14.69 -4.88 11.86
N ASN A 259 13.72 -5.11 12.74
CA ASN A 259 12.52 -4.30 12.80
C ASN A 259 12.80 -2.83 13.16
N ALA A 260 13.76 -2.54 14.04
CA ALA A 260 14.10 -1.16 14.40
C ALA A 260 14.64 -0.37 13.20
N TYR A 261 15.45 -1.01 12.34
CA TYR A 261 15.92 -0.40 11.10
C TYR A 261 14.76 -0.11 10.13
N MET A 262 13.87 -1.10 9.94
CA MET A 262 12.70 -0.94 9.06
C MET A 262 11.83 0.22 9.57
N GLU A 263 11.40 0.20 10.83
CA GLU A 263 10.53 1.24 11.40
C GLU A 263 11.15 2.65 11.28
N LYS A 264 12.48 2.76 11.46
CA LYS A 264 13.18 4.03 11.24
C LYS A 264 13.05 4.51 9.80
N GLN A 265 13.27 3.63 8.81
CA GLN A 265 13.18 4.01 7.39
C GLN A 265 11.74 4.39 7.01
N LEU A 266 10.74 3.66 7.52
CA LEU A 266 9.32 3.98 7.28
C LEU A 266 8.94 5.32 7.91
N TRP A 267 9.38 5.58 9.13
CA TRP A 267 9.17 6.88 9.77
C TRP A 267 9.77 8.04 8.96
N GLU A 268 10.99 7.87 8.40
CA GLU A 268 11.61 8.89 7.54
C GLU A 268 10.77 9.16 6.28
N VAL A 269 10.16 8.12 5.67
CA VAL A 269 9.23 8.27 4.54
C VAL A 269 7.98 9.06 4.96
N GLU A 270 7.35 8.66 6.07
CA GLU A 270 6.15 9.33 6.58
C GLU A 270 6.42 10.80 6.92
N GLN A 271 7.56 11.12 7.52
CA GLN A 271 7.92 12.51 7.81
C GLN A 271 8.14 13.34 6.55
N SER A 272 8.64 12.71 5.47
CA SER A 272 8.86 13.41 4.20
C SER A 272 7.55 13.80 3.51
N PHE A 273 6.52 12.95 3.62
CA PHE A 273 5.23 13.15 2.95
C PHE A 273 4.10 13.65 3.88
N ASN A 274 4.37 13.95 5.15
CA ASN A 274 3.37 14.39 6.12
C ASN A 274 2.71 15.75 5.78
N HIS A 275 3.24 16.47 4.80
CA HIS A 275 2.67 17.71 4.29
C HIS A 275 1.54 17.49 3.27
N SER A 276 1.41 16.30 2.72
CA SER A 276 0.36 15.90 1.79
C SER A 276 -0.81 15.26 2.55
N GLU A 277 -2.00 15.86 2.47
CA GLU A 277 -3.23 15.33 3.07
C GLU A 277 -3.69 14.02 2.41
N GLU A 278 -3.21 13.76 1.20
CA GLU A 278 -3.55 12.56 0.42
C GLU A 278 -2.55 11.42 0.63
N PHE A 279 -1.42 11.67 1.28
CA PHE A 279 -0.50 10.60 1.66
C PHE A 279 -1.12 9.73 2.75
N ASN A 280 -1.38 8.47 2.42
CA ASN A 280 -2.11 7.52 3.26
C ASN A 280 -1.20 6.44 3.89
N GLY A 281 0.08 6.78 4.13
CA GLY A 281 1.02 5.94 4.85
C GLY A 281 1.74 4.91 3.98
N ILE A 282 2.03 3.76 4.57
CA ILE A 282 2.87 2.71 3.99
C ILE A 282 2.03 1.46 3.67
N ALA A 283 2.31 0.83 2.54
CA ALA A 283 1.81 -0.50 2.22
C ALA A 283 2.95 -1.53 2.31
N VAL A 284 2.76 -2.60 3.10
CA VAL A 284 3.80 -3.61 3.36
C VAL A 284 3.52 -4.88 2.58
N HIS A 285 4.36 -5.20 1.60
CA HIS A 285 4.28 -6.43 0.83
C HIS A 285 5.20 -7.50 1.44
N SER A 286 4.72 -8.64 1.82
CA SER A 286 3.34 -9.05 2.02
C SER A 286 3.11 -9.41 3.50
N LEU A 287 1.87 -9.63 3.91
CA LEU A 287 1.51 -10.02 5.27
C LEU A 287 2.25 -11.28 5.71
N GLU A 288 2.35 -12.28 4.82
CA GLU A 288 2.99 -13.56 5.10
C GLU A 288 4.49 -13.42 5.41
N SER A 289 5.19 -12.56 4.70
CA SER A 289 6.61 -12.29 4.95
C SER A 289 6.79 -11.37 6.15
N TRP A 290 5.90 -10.40 6.33
CA TRP A 290 5.93 -9.46 7.46
C TRP A 290 5.70 -10.16 8.80
N MET A 291 4.77 -11.12 8.87
CA MET A 291 4.51 -11.93 10.08
C MET A 291 5.73 -12.78 10.50
N LYS A 292 6.56 -13.21 9.56
CA LYS A 292 7.77 -14.02 9.82
C LYS A 292 8.96 -13.20 10.33
N ARG A 293 8.88 -11.87 10.33
CA ARG A 293 9.98 -11.00 10.76
C ARG A 293 10.15 -11.04 12.29
N LYS A 294 11.39 -11.11 12.74
CA LYS A 294 11.77 -11.13 14.17
C LYS A 294 12.25 -9.76 14.65
#